data_711caaa0b0fdc3c35f571d52c92f3aa7
#
_entry.id   711caaa0b0fdc3c35f571d52c92f3aa7
#
_cell.length_a   1.000
_cell.length_b   1.000
_cell.length_c   1.000
_cell.angle_alpha   90.00
_cell.angle_beta   90.00
_cell.angle_gamma   90.00
#
_symmetry.space_group_name_H-M   'P 1'
#
loop_
_entity.id
_entity.type
_entity.pdbx_description
1 polymer ?
#
loop_
_entity_poly.entity_id
_entity_poly.type
_entity_poly.pdbx_seq_one_letter_code
_entity_poly.pdbx_strand_id
1 'polypeptide(L)'
;MRVVDLLVGVIFFGIAFCADVFAYESDQHTNRTQEVPDSLEIMDEQVNAAIEKVLNRENVSTSRKAVARGIWSEIGGIYWADKIERWAVKSPLIEKYDQTRHQNIYSNMPIWATRAAFIFGLGRTFKLNGVMVGSDKFGHFFSQGHKYYRRELRGEPEDLLLAKGAFAERWVFGQLTTGIFSNADLVANYEGWRFYQSLFDDGVIAGKPAILTLQDGKYVRRRQFTFADHVNAYWDEALNPAYNVGSINQRLQLSILELCPQARQAPAYYTTPDDDELWRRYQHIGLKDNRANQFKRLCDL
;
A
#
# COMPACT_ATOMS: atom_id res chain seq x y z
N MET A 1 -18.20 -40.37 6.80
CA MET A 1 -17.73 -39.01 6.41
C MET A 1 -18.33 -38.02 7.41
N ARG A 2 -17.49 -37.39 8.22
CA ARG A 2 -17.93 -36.52 9.31
C ARG A 2 -18.24 -35.13 8.74
N VAL A 3 -19.24 -34.45 9.29
CA VAL A 3 -19.69 -33.10 8.90
C VAL A 3 -18.53 -32.09 8.83
N VAL A 4 -17.47 -32.31 9.61
CA VAL A 4 -16.24 -31.51 9.64
C VAL A 4 -15.47 -31.60 8.31
N ASP A 5 -15.44 -32.78 7.67
CA ASP A 5 -14.72 -32.98 6.40
C ASP A 5 -15.43 -32.25 5.23
N LEU A 6 -16.75 -32.12 5.34
CA LEU A 6 -17.57 -31.39 4.36
C LEU A 6 -17.39 -29.87 4.48
N LEU A 7 -17.29 -29.36 5.73
CA LEU A 7 -17.08 -27.93 5.99
C LEU A 7 -15.68 -27.47 5.56
N VAL A 8 -14.65 -28.28 5.79
CA VAL A 8 -13.28 -27.99 5.33
C VAL A 8 -13.22 -28.02 3.79
N GLY A 9 -13.88 -28.99 3.16
CA GLY A 9 -13.95 -29.08 1.69
C GLY A 9 -14.67 -27.90 1.04
N VAL A 10 -15.75 -27.40 1.64
CA VAL A 10 -16.51 -26.24 1.14
C VAL A 10 -15.72 -24.95 1.30
N ILE A 11 -14.96 -24.78 2.40
CA ILE A 11 -14.09 -23.63 2.60
C ILE A 11 -12.93 -23.64 1.60
N PHE A 12 -12.30 -24.80 1.34
CA PHE A 12 -11.21 -24.92 0.37
C PHE A 12 -11.70 -24.78 -1.08
N PHE A 13 -12.90 -25.26 -1.42
CA PHE A 13 -13.46 -25.13 -2.77
C PHE A 13 -13.93 -23.70 -3.07
N GLY A 14 -14.44 -22.97 -2.05
CA GLY A 14 -14.81 -21.55 -2.16
C GLY A 14 -13.59 -20.63 -2.36
N ILE A 15 -12.43 -20.98 -1.80
CA ILE A 15 -11.19 -20.21 -1.92
C ILE A 15 -10.56 -20.40 -3.32
N ALA A 16 -10.66 -21.57 -3.94
CA ALA A 16 -10.06 -21.83 -5.24
C ALA A 16 -10.72 -21.09 -6.41
N PHE A 17 -11.97 -20.64 -6.28
CA PHE A 17 -12.69 -19.89 -7.35
C PHE A 17 -12.58 -18.37 -7.22
N CYS A 18 -11.98 -17.85 -6.13
CA CYS A 18 -11.82 -16.42 -5.90
C CYS A 18 -10.36 -15.96 -6.03
N ALA A 19 -9.52 -16.69 -6.75
CA ALA A 19 -8.07 -16.38 -6.87
C ALA A 19 -7.73 -15.00 -7.49
N ASP A 20 -8.73 -14.29 -8.04
CA ASP A 20 -8.55 -12.98 -8.66
C ASP A 20 -8.87 -11.77 -7.74
N VAL A 21 -9.10 -11.96 -6.44
CA VAL A 21 -9.74 -10.94 -5.58
C VAL A 21 -9.02 -10.65 -4.25
N PHE A 22 -7.86 -11.23 -4.00
CA PHE A 22 -7.14 -10.99 -2.74
C PHE A 22 -6.14 -9.83 -2.87
N ALA A 23 -5.99 -9.02 -1.80
CA ALA A 23 -4.84 -8.17 -1.62
C ALA A 23 -3.60 -9.07 -1.51
N TYR A 24 -2.72 -8.97 -2.48
CA TYR A 24 -1.53 -9.79 -2.57
C TYR A 24 -0.36 -9.02 -1.98
N GLU A 25 0.44 -9.66 -1.12
CA GLU A 25 1.77 -9.14 -0.80
C GLU A 25 2.57 -8.97 -2.09
N SER A 26 3.37 -7.94 -2.18
CA SER A 26 4.22 -7.66 -3.33
C SER A 26 5.69 -7.87 -2.99
N ASP A 27 6.48 -8.27 -3.98
CA ASP A 27 7.93 -8.37 -3.83
C ASP A 27 8.59 -7.10 -4.38
N GLN A 28 9.04 -6.24 -3.49
CA GLN A 28 9.77 -5.02 -3.84
C GLN A 28 11.29 -5.18 -3.69
N HIS A 29 11.80 -6.41 -3.46
CA HIS A 29 13.23 -6.67 -3.27
C HIS A 29 13.95 -7.14 -4.54
N THR A 30 13.25 -7.86 -5.42
CA THR A 30 13.84 -8.42 -6.64
C THR A 30 13.63 -7.51 -7.86
N ASN A 31 14.45 -7.68 -8.88
CA ASN A 31 14.37 -6.96 -10.16
C ASN A 31 14.40 -5.43 -10.08
N ARG A 32 14.95 -4.89 -9.00
CA ARG A 32 14.96 -3.43 -8.74
C ARG A 32 15.73 -2.61 -9.78
N THR A 33 16.70 -3.23 -10.45
CA THR A 33 17.52 -2.58 -11.49
C THR A 33 16.88 -2.61 -12.87
N GLN A 34 15.71 -3.24 -13.02
CA GLN A 34 14.95 -3.19 -14.26
C GLN A 34 14.47 -1.74 -14.49
N GLU A 35 14.71 -1.23 -15.70
CA GLU A 35 14.16 0.06 -16.09
C GLU A 35 12.68 -0.08 -16.43
N VAL A 36 11.84 0.57 -15.61
CA VAL A 36 10.38 0.61 -15.76
C VAL A 36 9.96 2.07 -15.82
N PRO A 37 9.14 2.49 -16.80
CA PRO A 37 8.58 3.83 -16.86
C PRO A 37 7.80 4.21 -15.61
N ASP A 38 7.90 5.47 -15.20
CA ASP A 38 7.13 5.97 -14.06
C ASP A 38 5.65 6.11 -14.43
N SER A 39 4.79 5.59 -13.58
CA SER A 39 3.34 5.56 -13.79
C SER A 39 2.62 6.76 -13.15
N LEU A 40 3.37 7.76 -12.63
CA LEU A 40 2.81 8.87 -11.85
C LEU A 40 1.68 9.59 -12.58
N GLU A 41 1.93 10.04 -13.81
CA GLU A 41 0.96 10.81 -14.60
C GLU A 41 -0.32 10.00 -14.85
N ILE A 42 -0.18 8.75 -15.28
CA ILE A 42 -1.30 7.84 -15.58
C ILE A 42 -2.14 7.56 -14.33
N MET A 43 -1.48 7.36 -13.20
CA MET A 43 -2.15 7.12 -11.92
C MET A 43 -2.84 8.38 -11.38
N ASP A 44 -2.20 9.53 -11.52
CA ASP A 44 -2.78 10.83 -11.16
C ASP A 44 -4.04 11.14 -11.98
N GLU A 45 -4.00 10.91 -13.29
CA GLU A 45 -5.15 11.07 -14.18
C GLU A 45 -6.33 10.20 -13.74
N GLN A 46 -6.08 8.95 -13.38
CA GLN A 46 -7.14 8.03 -12.93
C GLN A 46 -7.82 8.51 -11.66
N VAL A 47 -7.06 9.02 -10.69
CA VAL A 47 -7.62 9.56 -9.43
C VAL A 47 -8.34 10.89 -9.70
N ASN A 48 -7.77 11.77 -10.49
CA ASN A 48 -8.39 13.05 -10.83
C ASN A 48 -9.70 12.88 -11.62
N ALA A 49 -9.77 11.89 -12.52
CA ALA A 49 -11.00 11.53 -13.22
C ALA A 49 -12.08 11.04 -12.25
N ALA A 50 -11.71 10.25 -11.24
CA ALA A 50 -12.65 9.80 -10.22
C ALA A 50 -13.17 10.96 -9.35
N ILE A 51 -12.29 11.89 -8.96
CA ILE A 51 -12.69 13.12 -8.22
C ILE A 51 -13.68 13.92 -9.08
N GLU A 52 -13.35 14.17 -10.34
CA GLU A 52 -14.20 14.93 -11.26
C GLU A 52 -15.58 14.27 -11.44
N LYS A 53 -15.61 12.95 -11.63
CA LYS A 53 -16.86 12.20 -11.75
C LYS A 53 -17.77 12.36 -10.53
N VAL A 54 -17.18 12.47 -9.32
CA VAL A 54 -17.96 12.69 -8.09
C VAL A 54 -18.47 14.12 -8.01
N LEU A 55 -17.65 15.11 -8.36
CA LEU A 55 -18.03 16.52 -8.34
C LEU A 55 -19.14 16.85 -9.36
N ASN A 56 -19.18 16.14 -10.48
CA ASN A 56 -20.19 16.32 -11.55
C ASN A 56 -21.50 15.56 -11.29
N ARG A 57 -21.68 14.89 -10.15
CA ARG A 57 -22.97 14.26 -9.80
C ARG A 57 -24.00 15.32 -9.42
N GLU A 58 -25.24 15.20 -9.93
CA GLU A 58 -26.32 16.14 -9.66
C GLU A 58 -26.61 16.36 -8.18
N ASN A 59 -26.43 15.33 -7.37
CA ASN A 59 -26.70 15.31 -5.94
C ASN A 59 -25.41 15.30 -5.08
N VAL A 60 -24.37 16.01 -5.50
CA VAL A 60 -23.16 16.13 -4.65
C VAL A 60 -23.50 16.90 -3.39
N SER A 61 -23.36 16.23 -2.27
CA SER A 61 -23.57 16.79 -0.94
C SER A 61 -22.48 17.80 -0.58
N THR A 62 -22.80 18.83 0.19
CA THR A 62 -21.85 19.74 0.85
C THR A 62 -21.12 19.07 2.02
N SER A 63 -21.49 17.85 2.39
CA SER A 63 -20.89 17.10 3.47
C SER A 63 -19.54 16.49 3.03
N ARG A 64 -18.47 16.84 3.73
CA ARG A 64 -17.12 16.25 3.55
C ARG A 64 -17.17 14.70 3.52
N LYS A 65 -17.96 14.13 4.43
CA LYS A 65 -18.15 12.67 4.54
C LYS A 65 -18.76 12.08 3.26
N ALA A 66 -19.76 12.75 2.66
CA ALA A 66 -20.42 12.23 1.46
C ALA A 66 -19.52 12.34 0.24
N VAL A 67 -18.78 13.43 0.07
CA VAL A 67 -17.81 13.63 -1.01
C VAL A 67 -16.67 12.62 -0.89
N ALA A 68 -16.03 12.51 0.27
CA ALA A 68 -14.97 11.54 0.51
C ALA A 68 -15.42 10.09 0.25
N ARG A 69 -16.64 9.74 0.69
CA ARG A 69 -17.23 8.43 0.40
C ARG A 69 -17.49 8.24 -1.10
N GLY A 70 -17.91 9.29 -1.80
CA GLY A 70 -18.12 9.28 -3.24
C GLY A 70 -16.82 8.95 -3.97
N ILE A 71 -15.74 9.65 -3.65
CA ILE A 71 -14.39 9.41 -4.22
C ILE A 71 -13.93 8.00 -3.89
N TRP A 72 -14.00 7.58 -2.63
CA TRP A 72 -13.67 6.21 -2.25
C TRP A 72 -14.50 5.18 -3.04
N SER A 73 -15.77 5.41 -3.27
CA SER A 73 -16.63 4.46 -4.01
C SER A 73 -16.26 4.33 -5.49
N GLU A 74 -15.61 5.35 -6.08
CA GLU A 74 -15.13 5.31 -7.47
C GLU A 74 -13.81 4.55 -7.62
N ILE A 75 -12.87 4.73 -6.71
CA ILE A 75 -11.50 4.22 -6.79
C ILE A 75 -11.18 3.11 -5.81
N GLY A 76 -11.78 3.13 -4.64
CA GLY A 76 -11.67 2.10 -3.62
C GLY A 76 -12.59 0.90 -3.89
N GLY A 77 -12.88 0.13 -2.87
CA GLY A 77 -13.73 -1.05 -3.04
C GLY A 77 -14.34 -1.56 -1.74
N ILE A 78 -15.38 -2.38 -1.90
CA ILE A 78 -16.03 -3.12 -0.81
C ILE A 78 -15.35 -4.49 -0.63
N TYR A 79 -14.57 -4.93 -1.62
CA TYR A 79 -13.92 -6.24 -1.71
C TYR A 79 -12.44 -6.18 -1.32
N TRP A 80 -11.76 -7.32 -1.37
CA TRP A 80 -10.37 -7.54 -0.93
C TRP A 80 -9.32 -6.74 -1.70
N ALA A 81 -9.61 -6.24 -2.90
CA ALA A 81 -8.75 -5.37 -3.68
C ALA A 81 -9.54 -4.17 -4.23
N ASP A 82 -8.97 -2.98 -4.12
CA ASP A 82 -9.58 -1.74 -4.60
C ASP A 82 -9.69 -1.70 -6.13
N LYS A 83 -10.64 -0.93 -6.64
CA LYS A 83 -10.87 -0.79 -8.08
C LYS A 83 -9.63 -0.27 -8.80
N ILE A 84 -8.96 0.73 -8.21
CA ILE A 84 -7.74 1.31 -8.76
C ILE A 84 -6.57 0.31 -8.76
N GLU A 85 -6.46 -0.52 -7.72
CA GLU A 85 -5.46 -1.59 -7.66
C GLU A 85 -5.64 -2.57 -8.82
N ARG A 86 -6.86 -3.10 -8.98
CA ARG A 86 -7.19 -4.01 -10.09
C ARG A 86 -7.00 -3.38 -11.45
N TRP A 87 -7.32 -2.09 -11.57
CA TRP A 87 -7.11 -1.35 -12.81
C TRP A 87 -5.61 -1.20 -13.09
N ALA A 88 -4.80 -0.78 -12.12
CA ALA A 88 -3.36 -0.63 -12.29
C ALA A 88 -2.69 -1.95 -12.69
N VAL A 89 -3.07 -3.07 -12.05
CA VAL A 89 -2.55 -4.41 -12.38
C VAL A 89 -2.91 -4.83 -13.81
N LYS A 90 -4.12 -4.54 -14.28
CA LYS A 90 -4.63 -4.98 -15.59
C LYS A 90 -4.31 -3.98 -16.73
N SER A 91 -4.03 -2.74 -16.42
CA SER A 91 -3.82 -1.70 -17.41
C SER A 91 -2.57 -1.98 -18.27
N PRO A 92 -2.68 -1.96 -19.60
CA PRO A 92 -1.53 -2.03 -20.49
C PRO A 92 -0.70 -0.73 -20.51
N LEU A 93 -1.24 0.36 -19.96
CA LEU A 93 -0.56 1.66 -19.87
C LEU A 93 0.49 1.70 -18.77
N ILE A 94 0.38 0.81 -17.79
CA ILE A 94 1.31 0.72 -16.67
C ILE A 94 2.23 -0.47 -16.89
N GLU A 95 3.51 -0.22 -17.05
CA GLU A 95 4.53 -1.26 -17.11
C GLU A 95 4.84 -1.75 -15.69
N LYS A 96 5.06 -3.07 -15.56
CA LYS A 96 5.30 -3.74 -14.28
C LYS A 96 6.69 -4.31 -14.27
N TYR A 97 7.31 -4.33 -13.08
CA TYR A 97 8.54 -5.10 -12.89
C TYR A 97 8.27 -6.59 -13.14
N ASP A 98 9.24 -7.27 -13.74
CA ASP A 98 9.18 -8.70 -13.93
C ASP A 98 9.24 -9.40 -12.58
N GLN A 99 8.22 -10.21 -12.31
CA GLN A 99 8.13 -11.00 -11.09
C GLN A 99 7.68 -12.41 -11.44
N THR A 100 8.46 -13.39 -10.97
CA THR A 100 8.09 -14.79 -11.15
C THR A 100 7.70 -15.40 -9.81
N ARG A 101 6.76 -16.35 -9.86
CA ARG A 101 6.33 -17.09 -8.67
C ARG A 101 7.49 -17.85 -8.00
N HIS A 102 8.57 -18.15 -8.74
CA HIS A 102 9.69 -18.95 -8.28
C HIS A 102 10.94 -18.14 -7.95
N GLN A 103 10.99 -16.88 -8.35
CA GLN A 103 12.11 -15.97 -8.12
C GLN A 103 11.60 -14.70 -7.44
N ASN A 104 11.35 -14.78 -6.15
CA ASN A 104 10.93 -13.67 -5.31
C ASN A 104 11.50 -13.85 -3.90
N ILE A 105 11.43 -12.80 -3.11
CA ILE A 105 11.99 -12.78 -1.76
C ILE A 105 11.37 -13.85 -0.83
N TYR A 106 10.16 -14.32 -1.14
CA TYR A 106 9.43 -15.31 -0.34
C TYR A 106 9.56 -16.74 -0.85
N SER A 107 10.26 -16.99 -1.96
CA SER A 107 10.33 -18.32 -2.63
C SER A 107 10.88 -19.45 -1.74
N ASN A 108 11.79 -19.14 -0.82
CA ASN A 108 12.40 -20.07 0.12
C ASN A 108 11.67 -20.20 1.46
N MET A 109 10.48 -19.59 1.59
CA MET A 109 9.72 -19.64 2.84
C MET A 109 8.72 -20.78 2.86
N PRO A 110 8.58 -21.50 4.01
CA PRO A 110 7.60 -22.55 4.13
C PRO A 110 6.17 -21.98 4.13
N ILE A 111 5.22 -22.73 3.55
CA ILE A 111 3.80 -22.33 3.41
C ILE A 111 3.16 -21.92 4.74
N TRP A 112 3.55 -22.56 5.83
CA TRP A 112 3.02 -22.24 7.16
C TRP A 112 3.54 -20.89 7.71
N ALA A 113 4.68 -20.41 7.20
CA ALA A 113 5.33 -19.20 7.66
C ALA A 113 4.85 -17.95 6.91
N THR A 114 4.64 -18.08 5.60
CA THR A 114 3.97 -17.04 4.80
C THR A 114 3.02 -17.68 3.81
N ARG A 115 1.78 -17.24 3.82
CA ARG A 115 0.74 -17.67 2.89
C ARG A 115 0.73 -16.84 1.62
N ALA A 116 1.42 -15.69 1.66
CA ALA A 116 1.40 -14.68 0.61
C ALA A 116 1.72 -15.25 -0.78
N ALA A 117 2.90 -15.86 -0.95
CA ALA A 117 3.36 -16.31 -2.26
C ALA A 117 2.68 -17.61 -2.73
N PHE A 118 2.22 -18.47 -1.80
CA PHE A 118 1.78 -19.83 -2.12
C PHE A 118 0.26 -19.95 -2.28
N ILE A 119 -0.53 -19.24 -1.48
CA ILE A 119 -1.99 -19.36 -1.48
C ILE A 119 -2.59 -18.26 -2.34
N PHE A 120 -2.12 -17.03 -2.19
CA PHE A 120 -2.73 -15.86 -2.81
C PHE A 120 -2.00 -15.38 -4.07
N GLY A 121 -0.75 -15.77 -4.30
CA GLY A 121 0.12 -15.23 -5.34
C GLY A 121 0.80 -13.93 -4.89
N LEU A 122 1.57 -13.32 -5.79
CA LEU A 122 2.22 -12.02 -5.55
C LEU A 122 1.50 -10.91 -6.29
N GLY A 123 1.31 -9.79 -5.60
CA GLY A 123 0.90 -8.51 -6.18
C GLY A 123 1.95 -8.00 -7.17
N ARG A 124 1.49 -7.25 -8.16
CA ARG A 124 2.39 -6.62 -9.13
C ARG A 124 3.05 -5.39 -8.52
N THR A 125 4.27 -5.12 -8.97
CA THR A 125 5.01 -3.89 -8.64
C THR A 125 5.22 -3.06 -9.89
N PHE A 126 5.26 -1.75 -9.72
CA PHE A 126 5.52 -0.78 -10.77
C PHE A 126 6.18 0.46 -10.18
N LYS A 127 6.70 1.34 -11.03
CA LYS A 127 7.34 2.58 -10.60
C LYS A 127 6.31 3.69 -10.46
N LEU A 128 6.32 4.38 -9.32
CA LEU A 128 5.43 5.51 -9.03
C LEU A 128 6.19 6.60 -8.28
N ASN A 129 6.31 7.77 -8.87
CA ASN A 129 7.08 8.89 -8.31
C ASN A 129 8.54 8.48 -7.96
N GLY A 130 9.18 7.73 -8.85
CA GLY A 130 10.55 7.21 -8.64
C GLY A 130 10.67 6.02 -7.69
N VAL A 131 9.58 5.60 -7.02
CA VAL A 131 9.56 4.53 -6.01
C VAL A 131 9.01 3.24 -6.61
N MET A 132 9.60 2.09 -6.27
CA MET A 132 9.02 0.78 -6.57
C MET A 132 7.88 0.50 -5.60
N VAL A 133 6.64 0.48 -6.08
CA VAL A 133 5.43 0.38 -5.27
C VAL A 133 4.69 -0.92 -5.58
N GLY A 134 4.26 -1.62 -4.54
CA GLY A 134 3.36 -2.76 -4.65
C GLY A 134 1.92 -2.33 -4.93
N SER A 135 1.19 -3.12 -5.72
CA SER A 135 -0.20 -2.80 -6.07
C SER A 135 -1.15 -2.77 -4.87
N ASP A 136 -0.86 -3.56 -3.84
CA ASP A 136 -1.57 -3.60 -2.56
C ASP A 136 -1.58 -2.27 -1.81
N LYS A 137 -0.53 -1.45 -1.98
CA LYS A 137 -0.41 -0.13 -1.32
C LYS A 137 -1.56 0.83 -1.68
N PHE A 138 -2.22 0.62 -2.83
CA PHE A 138 -3.40 1.43 -3.19
C PHE A 138 -4.62 1.08 -2.37
N GLY A 139 -4.84 -0.19 -2.04
CA GLY A 139 -5.89 -0.60 -1.12
C GLY A 139 -5.68 0.02 0.27
N HIS A 140 -4.44 0.02 0.74
CA HIS A 140 -4.06 0.69 1.97
C HIS A 140 -4.30 2.20 1.90
N PHE A 141 -3.85 2.87 0.86
CA PHE A 141 -4.01 4.31 0.69
C PHE A 141 -5.50 4.71 0.60
N PHE A 142 -6.26 4.12 -0.30
CA PHE A 142 -7.65 4.58 -0.53
C PHE A 142 -8.64 4.01 0.47
N SER A 143 -8.62 2.72 0.76
CA SER A 143 -9.65 2.11 1.62
C SER A 143 -9.33 2.22 3.11
N GLN A 144 -8.10 1.94 3.54
CA GLN A 144 -7.75 2.12 4.95
C GLN A 144 -7.61 3.61 5.30
N GLY A 145 -7.04 4.44 4.43
CA GLY A 145 -7.00 5.88 4.60
C GLY A 145 -8.40 6.48 4.76
N HIS A 146 -9.39 6.07 3.92
CA HIS A 146 -10.80 6.46 4.10
C HIS A 146 -11.39 6.00 5.42
N LYS A 147 -11.02 4.81 5.89
CA LYS A 147 -11.47 4.30 7.19
C LYS A 147 -10.95 5.15 8.35
N TYR A 148 -9.69 5.62 8.29
CA TYR A 148 -9.13 6.54 9.27
C TYR A 148 -9.87 7.87 9.23
N TYR A 149 -10.04 8.46 8.06
CA TYR A 149 -10.78 9.71 7.89
C TYR A 149 -12.22 9.65 8.42
N ARG A 150 -12.93 8.55 8.15
CA ARG A 150 -14.27 8.32 8.70
C ARG A 150 -14.33 8.25 10.22
N ARG A 151 -13.27 7.76 10.87
CA ARG A 151 -13.17 7.69 12.34
C ARG A 151 -12.85 9.08 12.90
N GLU A 152 -11.94 9.81 12.29
CA GLU A 152 -11.66 11.21 12.60
C GLU A 152 -12.93 12.06 12.56
N LEU A 153 -13.74 11.95 11.50
CA LEU A 153 -15.03 12.65 11.41
C LEU A 153 -16.05 12.28 12.50
N ARG A 154 -15.80 11.23 13.27
CA ARG A 154 -16.58 10.86 14.47
C ARG A 154 -15.94 11.37 15.77
N GLY A 155 -14.84 12.13 15.68
CA GLY A 155 -14.12 12.65 16.83
C GLY A 155 -13.18 11.65 17.49
N GLU A 156 -12.78 10.56 16.81
CA GLU A 156 -11.79 9.62 17.35
C GLU A 156 -10.41 10.27 17.36
N PRO A 157 -9.68 10.29 18.50
CA PRO A 157 -8.34 10.87 18.60
C PRO A 157 -7.33 10.19 17.68
N GLU A 158 -6.34 10.96 17.20
CA GLU A 158 -5.32 10.49 16.26
C GLU A 158 -4.53 9.29 16.78
N ASP A 159 -4.06 9.35 18.02
CA ASP A 159 -3.30 8.26 18.67
C ASP A 159 -4.08 6.95 18.67
N LEU A 160 -5.40 7.02 18.93
CA LEU A 160 -6.27 5.85 18.90
C LEU A 160 -6.51 5.32 17.47
N LEU A 161 -6.62 6.23 16.49
CA LEU A 161 -6.72 5.87 15.07
C LEU A 161 -5.50 5.08 14.62
N LEU A 162 -4.31 5.62 14.91
CA LEU A 162 -3.03 5.02 14.55
C LEU A 162 -2.79 3.68 15.27
N ALA A 163 -3.08 3.61 16.56
CA ALA A 163 -2.97 2.37 17.34
C ALA A 163 -3.88 1.26 16.79
N LYS A 164 -5.13 1.59 16.41
CA LYS A 164 -6.06 0.63 15.78
C LYS A 164 -5.60 0.19 14.40
N GLY A 165 -4.95 1.08 13.65
CA GLY A 165 -4.35 0.74 12.36
C GLY A 165 -3.23 -0.26 12.50
N ALA A 166 -2.27 0.01 13.37
CA ALA A 166 -1.17 -0.89 13.68
C ALA A 166 -1.66 -2.23 14.25
N PHE A 167 -2.72 -2.21 15.07
CA PHE A 167 -3.36 -3.44 15.55
C PHE A 167 -3.99 -4.25 14.41
N ALA A 168 -4.71 -3.58 13.49
CA ALA A 168 -5.35 -4.26 12.36
C ALA A 168 -4.31 -4.89 11.43
N GLU A 169 -3.20 -4.21 11.16
CA GLU A 169 -2.08 -4.72 10.39
C GLU A 169 -1.45 -5.94 11.07
N ARG A 170 -1.28 -5.89 12.38
CA ARG A 170 -0.70 -7.00 13.13
C ARG A 170 -1.61 -8.23 13.16
N TRP A 171 -2.92 -8.05 13.37
CA TRP A 171 -3.80 -9.16 13.76
C TRP A 171 -4.83 -9.53 12.69
N VAL A 172 -5.16 -8.64 11.75
CA VAL A 172 -6.26 -8.87 10.80
C VAL A 172 -5.75 -9.03 9.36
N PHE A 173 -4.92 -8.12 8.89
CA PHE A 173 -4.48 -8.09 7.48
C PHE A 173 -3.07 -8.61 7.27
N GLY A 174 -2.15 -8.42 8.22
CA GLY A 174 -0.75 -8.79 8.12
C GLY A 174 -0.43 -10.16 8.71
N GLN A 175 0.11 -10.22 9.95
CA GLN A 175 0.70 -11.44 10.53
C GLN A 175 -0.23 -12.65 10.56
N LEU A 176 -1.56 -12.51 10.74
CA LEU A 176 -2.48 -13.65 10.75
C LEU A 176 -2.82 -14.16 9.35
N THR A 177 -2.88 -13.28 8.36
CA THR A 177 -3.28 -13.64 7.00
C THR A 177 -2.08 -14.00 6.13
N THR A 178 -1.08 -13.12 6.04
CA THR A 178 0.09 -13.29 5.18
C THR A 178 1.33 -13.76 5.93
N GLY A 179 1.40 -13.57 7.24
CA GLY A 179 2.58 -13.82 8.07
C GLY A 179 3.54 -12.62 8.17
N ILE A 180 3.19 -11.50 7.56
CA ILE A 180 4.01 -10.30 7.41
C ILE A 180 3.32 -9.12 8.11
N PHE A 181 4.09 -8.28 8.81
CA PHE A 181 3.66 -6.97 9.30
C PHE A 181 4.36 -5.92 8.46
N SER A 182 3.64 -5.32 7.53
CA SER A 182 4.23 -4.36 6.60
C SER A 182 4.25 -2.94 7.18
N ASN A 183 5.46 -2.40 7.33
CA ASN A 183 5.66 -0.99 7.66
C ASN A 183 5.19 -0.07 6.51
N ALA A 184 5.38 -0.50 5.26
CA ALA A 184 4.96 0.26 4.09
C ALA A 184 3.43 0.40 4.00
N ASP A 185 2.67 -0.62 4.43
CA ASP A 185 1.22 -0.56 4.51
C ASP A 185 0.73 0.48 5.52
N LEU A 186 1.39 0.57 6.67
CA LEU A 186 1.06 1.60 7.67
C LEU A 186 1.35 3.01 7.13
N VAL A 187 2.45 3.19 6.39
CA VAL A 187 2.76 4.47 5.75
C VAL A 187 1.71 4.79 4.68
N ALA A 188 1.33 3.84 3.85
CA ALA A 188 0.28 4.02 2.84
C ALA A 188 -1.09 4.34 3.49
N ASN A 189 -1.46 3.66 4.59
CA ASN A 189 -2.68 3.97 5.37
C ASN A 189 -2.69 5.42 5.87
N TYR A 190 -1.56 5.85 6.45
CA TYR A 190 -1.41 7.20 7.01
C TYR A 190 -1.44 8.27 5.92
N GLU A 191 -0.70 8.10 4.83
CA GLU A 191 -0.71 9.03 3.72
C GLU A 191 -2.09 9.06 3.01
N GLY A 192 -2.79 7.93 2.97
CA GLY A 192 -4.18 7.86 2.51
C GLY A 192 -5.14 8.66 3.40
N TRP A 193 -4.97 8.61 4.71
CA TRP A 193 -5.72 9.47 5.63
C TRP A 193 -5.43 10.95 5.35
N ARG A 194 -4.17 11.33 5.18
CA ARG A 194 -3.78 12.71 4.81
C ARG A 194 -4.33 13.14 3.46
N PHE A 195 -4.44 12.21 2.49
CA PHE A 195 -5.13 12.49 1.23
C PHE A 195 -6.58 12.91 1.47
N TYR A 196 -7.35 12.17 2.27
CA TYR A 196 -8.75 12.54 2.54
C TYR A 196 -8.87 13.85 3.33
N GLN A 197 -7.95 14.18 4.22
CA GLN A 197 -7.88 15.48 4.86
C GLN A 197 -7.56 16.58 3.84
N SER A 198 -6.58 16.37 2.96
CA SER A 198 -6.15 17.32 1.94
C SER A 198 -7.22 17.62 0.87
N LEU A 199 -8.26 16.81 0.80
CA LEU A 199 -9.43 17.15 -0.02
C LEU A 199 -10.08 18.46 0.44
N PHE A 200 -10.05 18.76 1.75
CA PHE A 200 -10.89 19.82 2.33
C PHE A 200 -10.11 20.84 3.17
N ASP A 201 -8.90 20.53 3.58
CA ASP A 201 -8.13 21.35 4.52
C ASP A 201 -6.81 21.81 3.89
N ASP A 202 -6.54 23.12 4.00
CA ASP A 202 -5.31 23.73 3.54
C ASP A 202 -4.12 23.29 4.43
N GLY A 203 -2.94 23.17 3.85
CA GLY A 203 -1.69 22.92 4.59
C GLY A 203 -1.50 21.48 5.09
N VAL A 204 -2.42 20.55 4.84
CA VAL A 204 -2.20 19.11 5.09
C VAL A 204 -0.97 18.64 4.31
N ILE A 205 -0.86 19.07 3.08
CA ILE A 205 0.36 18.97 2.29
C ILE A 205 1.09 20.30 2.41
N ALA A 206 2.34 20.29 2.84
CA ALA A 206 3.11 21.48 3.11
C ALA A 206 3.13 22.45 1.91
N GLY A 207 2.73 23.68 2.15
CA GLY A 207 2.68 24.73 1.13
C GLY A 207 1.58 24.59 0.07
N LYS A 208 0.67 23.61 0.21
CA LYS A 208 -0.41 23.38 -0.77
C LYS A 208 -1.79 23.68 -0.19
N PRO A 209 -2.71 24.27 -1.00
CA PRO A 209 -4.11 24.40 -0.62
C PRO A 209 -4.82 23.05 -0.71
N ALA A 210 -6.03 23.00 -0.14
CA ALA A 210 -6.94 21.87 -0.31
C ALA A 210 -7.22 21.58 -1.79
N ILE A 211 -7.50 20.31 -2.10
CA ILE A 211 -7.84 19.88 -3.46
C ILE A 211 -9.19 20.46 -3.88
N LEU A 212 -10.12 20.57 -2.94
CA LEU A 212 -11.47 21.07 -3.16
C LEU A 212 -11.72 22.35 -2.36
N THR A 213 -12.63 23.16 -2.84
CA THR A 213 -13.16 24.33 -2.11
C THR A 213 -14.67 24.38 -2.24
N LEU A 214 -15.36 24.95 -1.25
CA LEU A 214 -16.81 25.13 -1.29
C LEU A 214 -17.14 26.45 -1.97
N GLN A 215 -17.86 26.40 -3.10
CA GLN A 215 -18.38 27.57 -3.84
C GLN A 215 -19.88 27.38 -4.09
N ASP A 216 -20.68 28.34 -3.76
CA ASP A 216 -22.15 28.33 -3.94
C ASP A 216 -22.82 27.04 -3.43
N GLY A 217 -22.35 26.54 -2.28
CA GLY A 217 -22.88 25.34 -1.64
C GLY A 217 -22.46 24.05 -2.29
N LYS A 218 -21.51 24.04 -3.23
CA LYS A 218 -20.96 22.85 -3.87
C LYS A 218 -19.45 22.81 -3.76
N TYR A 219 -18.90 21.61 -3.61
CA TYR A 219 -17.45 21.40 -3.73
C TYR A 219 -17.04 21.49 -5.20
N VAL A 220 -16.04 22.31 -5.46
CA VAL A 220 -15.38 22.45 -6.76
C VAL A 220 -13.89 22.19 -6.60
N ARG A 221 -13.23 21.76 -7.68
CA ARG A 221 -11.80 21.50 -7.67
C ARG A 221 -11.00 22.79 -7.66
N ARG A 222 -10.07 22.93 -6.73
CA ARG A 222 -9.14 24.05 -6.61
C ARG A 222 -7.75 23.68 -7.14
N ARG A 223 -7.31 22.42 -6.97
CA ARG A 223 -6.09 21.89 -7.56
C ARG A 223 -6.23 20.43 -7.97
N GLN A 224 -5.32 19.95 -8.77
CA GLN A 224 -5.19 18.54 -9.09
C GLN A 224 -4.64 17.77 -7.88
N PHE A 225 -5.06 16.51 -7.74
CA PHE A 225 -4.39 15.52 -6.93
C PHE A 225 -3.12 15.05 -7.62
N THR A 226 -2.09 14.70 -6.87
CA THR A 226 -0.94 13.95 -7.35
C THR A 226 -0.42 13.01 -6.28
N PHE A 227 -0.03 11.80 -6.68
CA PHE A 227 0.65 10.85 -5.80
C PHE A 227 2.01 11.37 -5.32
N ALA A 228 2.65 12.30 -6.05
CA ALA A 228 3.89 12.93 -5.62
C ALA A 228 3.76 13.65 -4.26
N ASP A 229 2.55 14.00 -3.82
CA ASP A 229 2.28 14.59 -2.50
C ASP A 229 2.39 13.56 -1.36
N HIS A 230 2.33 12.27 -1.67
CA HIS A 230 2.12 11.20 -0.70
C HIS A 230 3.14 10.06 -0.80
N VAL A 231 3.52 9.67 -2.03
CA VAL A 231 4.43 8.55 -2.28
C VAL A 231 5.87 8.97 -2.00
N ASN A 232 6.55 8.18 -1.19
CA ASN A 232 7.96 8.34 -0.83
C ASN A 232 8.60 6.96 -0.63
N ALA A 233 9.91 6.92 -0.39
CA ALA A 233 10.68 5.69 -0.29
C ALA A 233 10.15 4.68 0.77
N TYR A 234 9.36 5.12 1.76
CA TYR A 234 8.79 4.22 2.77
C TYR A 234 7.53 3.47 2.33
N TRP A 235 7.06 3.68 1.09
CA TRP A 235 6.10 2.79 0.42
C TRP A 235 6.75 1.53 -0.15
N ASP A 236 8.09 1.49 -0.16
CA ASP A 236 8.91 0.39 -0.66
C ASP A 236 9.37 -0.49 0.50
N GLU A 237 8.96 -1.75 0.51
CA GLU A 237 9.28 -2.70 1.58
C GLU A 237 10.77 -3.09 1.63
N ALA A 238 11.51 -2.92 0.56
CA ALA A 238 12.95 -3.12 0.57
C ALA A 238 13.71 -1.99 1.27
N LEU A 239 13.13 -0.78 1.26
CA LEU A 239 13.68 0.42 1.92
C LEU A 239 13.11 0.62 3.33
N ASN A 240 11.87 0.19 3.56
CA ASN A 240 11.16 0.21 4.85
C ASN A 240 10.72 -1.22 5.22
N PRO A 241 11.64 -2.09 5.66
CA PRO A 241 11.41 -3.52 5.76
C PRO A 241 10.26 -3.90 6.67
N ALA A 242 9.45 -4.85 6.21
CA ALA A 242 8.42 -5.50 6.98
C ALA A 242 9.00 -6.21 8.22
N TYR A 243 8.25 -6.20 9.33
CA TYR A 243 8.61 -6.93 10.52
C TYR A 243 8.07 -8.37 10.46
N ASN A 244 8.94 -9.34 10.71
CA ASN A 244 8.60 -10.75 10.69
C ASN A 244 9.00 -11.44 11.98
N VAL A 245 8.32 -12.55 12.32
CA VAL A 245 8.72 -13.40 13.44
C VAL A 245 10.09 -14.05 13.16
N GLY A 246 10.83 -14.37 14.22
CA GLY A 246 12.26 -14.71 14.15
C GLY A 246 12.66 -15.70 13.05
N SER A 247 11.95 -16.83 12.91
CA SER A 247 12.29 -17.85 11.89
C SER A 247 12.05 -17.38 10.45
N ILE A 248 11.04 -16.54 10.22
CA ILE A 248 10.77 -15.91 8.91
C ILE A 248 11.81 -14.84 8.65
N ASN A 249 12.13 -14.03 9.66
CA ASN A 249 13.10 -12.95 9.55
C ASN A 249 14.48 -13.46 9.13
N GLN A 250 14.97 -14.56 9.72
CA GLN A 250 16.25 -15.16 9.33
C GLN A 250 16.26 -15.62 7.87
N ARG A 251 15.19 -16.24 7.39
CA ARG A 251 15.09 -16.68 5.98
C ARG A 251 15.04 -15.48 5.02
N LEU A 252 14.29 -14.44 5.39
CA LEU A 252 14.23 -13.19 4.63
C LEU A 252 15.63 -12.56 4.51
N GLN A 253 16.39 -12.50 5.61
CA GLN A 253 17.77 -12.02 5.60
C GLN A 253 18.66 -12.83 4.65
N LEU A 254 18.53 -14.15 4.64
CA LEU A 254 19.30 -15.01 3.71
C LEU A 254 18.94 -14.68 2.25
N SER A 255 17.64 -14.52 1.93
CA SER A 255 17.21 -14.14 0.58
C SER A 255 17.71 -12.75 0.18
N ILE A 256 17.76 -11.79 1.12
CA ILE A 256 18.34 -10.46 0.87
C ILE A 256 19.85 -10.56 0.63
N LEU A 257 20.55 -11.36 1.41
CA LEU A 257 22.00 -11.56 1.25
C LEU A 257 22.36 -12.12 -0.14
N GLU A 258 21.53 -12.99 -0.72
CA GLU A 258 21.70 -13.49 -2.09
C GLU A 258 21.64 -12.36 -3.14
N LEU A 259 20.94 -11.26 -2.84
CA LEU A 259 20.82 -10.07 -3.71
C LEU A 259 21.94 -9.04 -3.49
N CYS A 260 22.79 -9.19 -2.46
CA CYS A 260 23.85 -8.22 -2.15
C CYS A 260 24.85 -7.98 -3.29
N PRO A 261 25.26 -8.97 -4.11
CA PRO A 261 26.14 -8.70 -5.24
C PRO A 261 25.54 -7.70 -6.24
N GLN A 262 24.24 -7.82 -6.51
CA GLN A 262 23.51 -6.90 -7.38
C GLN A 262 23.34 -5.52 -6.71
N ALA A 263 23.02 -5.50 -5.41
CA ALA A 263 22.85 -4.27 -4.65
C ALA A 263 24.13 -3.44 -4.61
N ARG A 264 25.31 -4.07 -4.45
CA ARG A 264 26.61 -3.38 -4.48
C ARG A 264 26.97 -2.83 -5.85
N GLN A 265 26.48 -3.43 -6.93
CA GLN A 265 26.68 -2.91 -8.29
C GLN A 265 25.83 -1.69 -8.59
N ALA A 266 24.66 -1.57 -7.98
CA ALA A 266 23.69 -0.51 -8.23
C ALA A 266 23.04 0.02 -6.93
N PRO A 267 23.83 0.56 -5.97
CA PRO A 267 23.35 0.89 -4.62
C PRO A 267 22.20 1.90 -4.59
N ALA A 268 22.11 2.78 -5.59
CA ALA A 268 21.04 3.76 -5.67
C ALA A 268 19.63 3.15 -5.76
N TYR A 269 19.49 1.93 -6.25
CA TYR A 269 18.20 1.22 -6.28
C TYR A 269 17.83 0.56 -4.94
N TYR A 270 18.77 0.45 -4.01
CA TYR A 270 18.64 -0.32 -2.77
C TYR A 270 18.79 0.52 -1.51
N THR A 271 18.96 1.83 -1.66
CA THR A 271 19.10 2.78 -0.55
C THR A 271 18.25 4.02 -0.78
N THR A 272 17.92 4.73 0.29
CA THR A 272 17.34 6.08 0.21
C THR A 272 18.17 7.05 1.06
N PRO A 273 18.48 8.25 0.56
CA PRO A 273 19.19 9.27 1.31
C PRO A 273 18.36 9.77 2.51
N ASP A 274 17.02 9.70 2.42
CA ASP A 274 16.09 10.31 3.36
C ASP A 274 15.64 9.34 4.49
N ASP A 275 16.32 8.19 4.66
CA ASP A 275 15.91 7.13 5.60
C ASP A 275 15.67 7.64 7.02
N ASP A 276 16.60 8.41 7.58
CA ASP A 276 16.48 8.93 8.95
C ASP A 276 15.37 10.00 9.07
N GLU A 277 15.12 10.79 8.02
CA GLU A 277 14.04 11.76 7.99
C GLU A 277 12.67 11.04 7.91
N LEU A 278 12.54 10.08 7.02
CA LEU A 278 11.33 9.29 6.86
C LEU A 278 11.03 8.48 8.13
N TRP A 279 12.05 7.91 8.77
CA TRP A 279 11.87 7.23 10.06
C TRP A 279 11.32 8.19 11.13
N ARG A 280 11.92 9.35 11.30
CA ARG A 280 11.44 10.37 12.25
C ARG A 280 10.00 10.81 11.93
N ARG A 281 9.67 10.94 10.64
CA ARG A 281 8.34 11.32 10.18
C ARG A 281 7.29 10.28 10.51
N TYR A 282 7.60 8.98 10.39
CA TYR A 282 6.60 7.92 10.46
C TYR A 282 6.68 7.03 11.71
N GLN A 283 7.71 7.07 12.53
CA GLN A 283 7.83 6.18 13.71
C GLN A 283 6.61 6.25 14.65
N HIS A 284 5.94 7.38 14.73
CA HIS A 284 4.77 7.60 15.60
C HIS A 284 3.51 6.83 15.15
N ILE A 285 3.44 6.37 13.89
CA ILE A 285 2.28 5.63 13.38
C ILE A 285 2.29 4.13 13.74
N GLY A 286 3.24 3.69 14.53
CA GLY A 286 3.33 2.31 15.01
C GLY A 286 4.24 1.40 14.18
N LEU A 287 5.16 1.96 13.39
CA LEU A 287 6.18 1.20 12.68
C LEU A 287 6.99 0.31 13.63
N LYS A 288 7.39 -0.85 13.14
CA LYS A 288 8.33 -1.73 13.82
C LYS A 288 9.74 -1.52 13.26
N ASP A 289 10.69 -1.19 14.13
CA ASP A 289 12.07 -1.03 13.68
C ASP A 289 12.65 -2.40 13.25
N ASN A 290 12.73 -2.57 11.96
CA ASN A 290 13.36 -3.70 11.30
C ASN A 290 14.42 -3.24 10.29
N ARG A 291 14.98 -2.04 10.49
CA ARG A 291 16.01 -1.46 9.61
C ARG A 291 17.29 -2.30 9.53
N ALA A 292 17.46 -3.25 10.47
CA ALA A 292 18.51 -4.26 10.36
C ALA A 292 18.40 -5.12 9.09
N ASN A 293 17.19 -5.20 8.50
CA ASN A 293 16.93 -5.93 7.25
C ASN A 293 17.05 -5.06 5.99
N GLN A 294 17.37 -3.79 6.10
CA GLN A 294 17.66 -2.95 4.94
C GLN A 294 18.90 -3.45 4.20
N PHE A 295 18.88 -3.38 2.88
CA PHE A 295 20.05 -3.69 2.03
C PHE A 295 21.29 -2.91 2.44
N LYS A 296 21.12 -1.62 2.78
CA LYS A 296 22.21 -0.76 3.27
C LYS A 296 22.99 -1.40 4.41
N ARG A 297 22.32 -2.08 5.32
CA ARG A 297 22.95 -2.71 6.51
C ARG A 297 23.39 -4.14 6.26
N LEU A 298 22.59 -4.94 5.56
CA LEU A 298 22.91 -6.34 5.29
C LEU A 298 24.00 -6.52 4.23
N CYS A 299 24.09 -5.57 3.29
CA CYS A 299 25.02 -5.66 2.16
C CYS A 299 26.21 -4.70 2.26
N ASP A 300 26.31 -3.91 3.34
CA ASP A 300 27.37 -2.89 3.54
C ASP A 300 27.42 -1.89 2.37
N LEU A 301 26.28 -1.22 2.09
CA LEU A 301 26.13 -0.23 1.01
C LEU A 301 26.42 1.20 1.48
#